data_a54cb678ad3d64d46fc7c979a577f6b1
#
_entry.id   a54cb678ad3d64d46fc7c979a577f6b1
#
_cell.length_a   1.000
_cell.length_b   1.000
_cell.length_c   1.000
_cell.angle_alpha   90.00
_cell.angle_beta   90.00
_cell.angle_gamma   90.00
#
_symmetry.space_group_name_H-M   'P 1'
#
loop_
_entity.id
_entity.type
_entity.pdbx_description
1 polymer ?
#
loop_
_entity_poly.entity_id
_entity_poly.type
_entity_poly.pdbx_seq_one_letter_code
_entity_poly.pdbx_strand_id
1 'polypeptide(L)'
;MGGTFRLAFRRFIPWKARVRDMRWALAALDTHVLCGKMVASDGAQLPYRYWPARGEAKAALLMLHGACDYAGAFDETAPKLSRMGFSVFAYDQRGFGGTEKRGRWRGKKRMAKDVAEAFAMLRDRAGRALPAFVIGESMGGAMAVQAAVRENIAADGLILVAPGALASTFWRLLMSWLARAINYFAPESEIVIERLSGKDLTPAAAIRLLFDPMILRGVRPDMLFGLVKLGRSSVERASQVTTPVLTMMGSHDDVLRQACIWALHQRVAGKKEWALFEGGPHLLLHWQKHDLVLDRMVRWIERQIAARAKTEPAERARSVNA
;
A
#
# COMPACT_ATOMS: atom_id res chain seq x y z
N MET A 1 -6.72 -11.17 -34.62
CA MET A 1 -7.13 -12.42 -33.92
C MET A 1 -6.36 -12.50 -32.62
N GLY A 2 -6.96 -12.07 -31.52
CA GLY A 2 -6.33 -12.07 -30.20
C GLY A 2 -6.57 -13.39 -29.48
N GLY A 3 -5.53 -14.20 -29.37
CA GLY A 3 -5.58 -15.47 -28.65
C GLY A 3 -5.49 -15.25 -27.15
N THR A 4 -6.56 -15.57 -26.44
CA THR A 4 -6.59 -15.58 -24.97
C THR A 4 -6.02 -16.92 -24.49
N PHE A 5 -4.81 -16.93 -23.96
CA PHE A 5 -4.28 -18.08 -23.23
C PHE A 5 -4.98 -18.16 -21.86
N ARG A 6 -5.93 -19.08 -21.73
CA ARG A 6 -6.59 -19.44 -20.46
C ARG A 6 -5.91 -20.67 -19.89
N LEU A 7 -5.16 -20.51 -18.79
CA LEU A 7 -4.90 -21.60 -17.86
C LEU A 7 -5.95 -21.51 -16.76
N ALA A 8 -6.93 -22.40 -16.81
CA ALA A 8 -8.04 -22.42 -15.88
C ALA A 8 -7.84 -23.52 -14.84
N PHE A 9 -7.74 -23.16 -13.57
CA PHE A 9 -8.12 -24.03 -12.46
C PHE A 9 -9.23 -23.37 -11.65
N ARG A 10 -10.48 -23.86 -11.87
CA ARG A 10 -11.65 -23.47 -11.09
C ARG A 10 -11.70 -24.30 -9.80
N ARG A 11 -11.51 -23.70 -8.63
CA ARG A 11 -12.09 -24.22 -7.39
C ARG A 11 -13.39 -23.46 -7.09
N PHE A 12 -14.48 -24.20 -7.08
CA PHE A 12 -15.83 -23.69 -6.82
C PHE A 12 -16.02 -23.37 -5.34
N ILE A 13 -16.45 -22.13 -5.02
CA ILE A 13 -17.05 -21.78 -3.74
C ILE A 13 -18.56 -21.97 -3.87
N PRO A 14 -19.24 -22.70 -2.96
CA PRO A 14 -20.68 -22.97 -3.07
C PRO A 14 -21.51 -21.69 -3.02
N TRP A 15 -22.45 -21.55 -3.95
CA TRP A 15 -23.35 -20.40 -4.14
C TRP A 15 -24.11 -19.97 -2.87
N LYS A 16 -24.52 -20.90 -1.99
CA LYS A 16 -25.30 -20.62 -0.77
C LYS A 16 -24.54 -19.83 0.32
N ALA A 17 -23.20 -19.83 0.31
CA ALA A 17 -22.39 -19.00 1.20
C ALA A 17 -22.38 -17.52 0.77
N ARG A 18 -22.57 -17.23 -0.53
CA ARG A 18 -22.35 -15.92 -1.14
C ARG A 18 -23.37 -14.83 -0.76
N VAL A 19 -24.64 -15.17 -0.58
CA VAL A 19 -25.72 -14.18 -0.37
C VAL A 19 -25.79 -13.72 1.08
N ARG A 20 -25.47 -14.59 2.03
CA ARG A 20 -25.46 -14.27 3.46
C ARG A 20 -24.28 -13.33 3.81
N ASP A 21 -23.15 -13.53 3.11
CA ASP A 21 -21.92 -12.75 3.33
C ASP A 21 -21.95 -11.37 2.67
N MET A 22 -22.70 -11.17 1.58
CA MET A 22 -22.88 -9.84 0.96
C MET A 22 -23.58 -8.83 1.88
N ARG A 23 -24.50 -9.26 2.74
CA ARG A 23 -25.16 -8.38 3.71
C ARG A 23 -24.20 -7.84 4.77
N TRP A 24 -23.21 -8.63 5.16
CA TRP A 24 -22.16 -8.22 6.10
C TRP A 24 -21.19 -7.20 5.45
N ALA A 25 -20.82 -7.41 4.18
CA ALA A 25 -19.97 -6.48 3.46
C ALA A 25 -20.61 -5.10 3.29
N LEU A 26 -21.93 -5.04 3.08
CA LEU A 26 -22.70 -3.79 2.98
C LEU A 26 -22.92 -3.14 4.35
N ALA A 27 -23.07 -3.91 5.43
CA ALA A 27 -23.22 -3.39 6.78
C ALA A 27 -21.91 -2.85 7.38
N ALA A 28 -20.76 -3.23 6.82
CA ALA A 28 -19.45 -2.77 7.26
C ALA A 28 -19.02 -1.43 6.60
N LEU A 29 -19.81 -0.87 5.68
CA LEU A 29 -19.52 0.42 5.09
C LEU A 29 -19.66 1.51 6.16
N ASP A 30 -18.53 2.07 6.57
CA ASP A 30 -18.53 3.23 7.46
C ASP A 30 -19.09 4.44 6.71
N THR A 31 -20.23 4.93 7.14
CA THR A 31 -20.92 6.10 6.56
C THR A 31 -20.16 7.42 6.76
N HIS A 32 -19.05 7.40 7.51
CA HIS A 32 -18.24 8.59 7.80
C HIS A 32 -17.04 8.76 6.84
N VAL A 33 -16.95 7.96 5.79
CA VAL A 33 -15.94 8.15 4.75
C VAL A 33 -16.30 9.30 3.84
N LEU A 34 -15.36 10.22 3.64
CA LEU A 34 -15.45 11.30 2.66
C LEU A 34 -14.72 10.88 1.38
N CYS A 35 -15.46 10.83 0.28
CA CYS A 35 -14.92 10.47 -1.02
C CYS A 35 -14.78 11.69 -1.92
N GLY A 36 -13.79 11.71 -2.80
CA GLY A 36 -13.60 12.78 -3.76
C GLY A 36 -12.50 12.45 -4.76
N LYS A 37 -12.01 13.46 -5.47
CA LYS A 37 -10.92 13.35 -6.41
C LYS A 37 -9.83 14.38 -6.06
N MET A 38 -8.60 13.94 -5.92
CA MET A 38 -7.42 14.80 -5.86
C MET A 38 -7.00 15.13 -7.28
N VAL A 39 -6.80 16.41 -7.57
CA VAL A 39 -6.22 16.86 -8.84
C VAL A 39 -4.71 16.94 -8.67
N ALA A 40 -3.99 16.07 -9.34
CA ALA A 40 -2.54 16.04 -9.31
C ALA A 40 -1.95 17.19 -10.15
N SER A 41 -0.70 17.57 -9.91
CA SER A 41 -0.04 18.71 -10.57
C SER A 41 0.06 18.63 -12.10
N ASP A 42 -0.21 17.46 -12.69
CA ASP A 42 -0.30 17.24 -14.13
C ASP A 42 -1.77 17.15 -14.64
N GLY A 43 -2.74 17.56 -13.80
CA GLY A 43 -4.17 17.57 -14.13
C GLY A 43 -4.88 16.23 -13.96
N ALA A 44 -4.17 15.14 -13.64
CA ALA A 44 -4.82 13.85 -13.46
C ALA A 44 -5.71 13.83 -12.20
N GLN A 45 -6.89 13.24 -12.35
CA GLN A 45 -7.84 13.08 -11.24
C GLN A 45 -7.66 11.72 -10.58
N LEU A 46 -7.29 11.73 -9.30
CA LEU A 46 -7.06 10.53 -8.51
C LEU A 46 -8.16 10.42 -7.44
N PRO A 47 -9.08 9.43 -7.55
CA PRO A 47 -10.09 9.21 -6.54
C PRO A 47 -9.46 8.94 -5.18
N TYR A 48 -10.07 9.46 -4.11
CA TYR A 48 -9.61 9.23 -2.75
C TYR A 48 -10.75 8.92 -1.80
N ARG A 49 -10.38 8.36 -0.65
CA ARG A 49 -11.21 8.15 0.53
C ARG A 49 -10.51 8.77 1.73
N TYR A 50 -11.25 9.47 2.55
CA TYR A 50 -10.76 10.09 3.77
C TYR A 50 -11.67 9.74 4.93
N TRP A 51 -11.10 9.17 5.97
CA TRP A 51 -11.76 8.86 7.24
C TRP A 51 -11.21 9.81 8.30
N PRO A 52 -11.96 10.86 8.68
CA PRO A 52 -11.56 11.75 9.77
C PRO A 52 -11.39 10.98 11.07
N ALA A 53 -10.47 11.41 11.92
CA ALA A 53 -10.35 10.87 13.27
C ALA A 53 -11.68 11.07 14.03
N ARG A 54 -12.10 10.06 14.79
CA ARG A 54 -13.22 10.20 15.70
C ARG A 54 -12.70 10.72 17.05
N GLY A 55 -13.12 11.92 17.42
CA GLY A 55 -12.61 12.66 18.57
C GLY A 55 -11.34 13.44 18.24
N GLU A 56 -10.50 13.67 19.25
CA GLU A 56 -9.23 14.38 19.09
C GLU A 56 -8.26 13.56 18.21
N ALA A 57 -7.73 14.23 17.18
CA ALA A 57 -6.84 13.58 16.23
C ALA A 57 -5.43 13.42 16.81
N LYS A 58 -4.94 12.20 16.90
CA LYS A 58 -3.59 11.87 17.39
C LYS A 58 -2.52 12.00 16.31
N ALA A 59 -2.85 11.57 15.07
CA ALA A 59 -1.96 11.61 13.92
C ALA A 59 -2.73 11.46 12.60
N ALA A 60 -2.03 11.75 11.51
CA ALA A 60 -2.52 11.59 10.14
C ALA A 60 -1.82 10.41 9.44
N LEU A 61 -2.57 9.54 8.76
CA LEU A 61 -2.11 8.32 8.13
C LEU A 61 -2.42 8.33 6.63
N LEU A 62 -1.40 8.33 5.77
CA LEU A 62 -1.58 8.07 4.34
C LEU A 62 -1.42 6.57 4.09
N MET A 63 -2.44 5.92 3.54
CA MET A 63 -2.42 4.50 3.21
C MET A 63 -2.31 4.28 1.70
N LEU A 64 -1.35 3.46 1.28
CA LEU A 64 -1.03 3.15 -0.12
C LEU A 64 -1.31 1.67 -0.39
N HIS A 65 -2.24 1.39 -1.30
CA HIS A 65 -2.69 0.04 -1.64
C HIS A 65 -1.66 -0.76 -2.46
N GLY A 66 -1.81 -2.08 -2.49
CA GLY A 66 -1.04 -3.01 -3.29
C GLY A 66 -1.36 -2.93 -4.79
N ALA A 67 -0.59 -3.65 -5.60
CA ALA A 67 -0.86 -3.77 -7.03
C ALA A 67 -2.24 -4.39 -7.28
N CYS A 68 -2.89 -3.97 -8.37
CA CYS A 68 -4.23 -4.42 -8.80
C CYS A 68 -5.39 -3.98 -7.90
N ASP A 69 -5.13 -3.34 -6.78
CA ASP A 69 -6.12 -2.86 -5.83
C ASP A 69 -6.39 -1.34 -5.97
N TYR A 70 -7.10 -0.73 -5.04
CA TYR A 70 -7.44 0.68 -5.00
C TYR A 70 -7.70 1.13 -3.55
N ALA A 71 -8.07 2.39 -3.32
CA ALA A 71 -8.29 2.93 -1.96
C ALA A 71 -9.34 2.14 -1.13
N GLY A 72 -10.29 1.45 -1.78
CA GLY A 72 -11.25 0.56 -1.13
C GLY A 72 -10.64 -0.66 -0.42
N ALA A 73 -9.36 -0.93 -0.63
CA ALA A 73 -8.60 -1.91 0.15
C ALA A 73 -8.69 -1.66 1.66
N PHE A 74 -8.86 -0.42 2.06
CA PHE A 74 -8.79 -0.01 3.46
C PHE A 74 -10.15 0.18 4.13
N ASP A 75 -11.26 -0.19 3.47
CA ASP A 75 -12.62 -0.02 3.99
C ASP A 75 -12.89 -0.81 5.29
N GLU A 76 -12.11 -1.85 5.59
CA GLU A 76 -12.19 -2.57 6.87
C GLU A 76 -11.26 -1.99 7.94
N THR A 77 -10.06 -1.57 7.56
CA THR A 77 -9.01 -1.17 8.50
C THR A 77 -9.02 0.32 8.82
N ALA A 78 -9.28 1.19 7.84
CA ALA A 78 -9.29 2.63 8.05
C ALA A 78 -10.38 3.11 9.04
N PRO A 79 -11.61 2.58 9.05
CA PRO A 79 -12.60 2.91 10.07
C PRO A 79 -12.18 2.53 11.48
N LYS A 80 -11.43 1.42 11.65
CA LYS A 80 -10.88 1.02 12.95
C LYS A 80 -9.85 2.03 13.43
N LEU A 81 -8.91 2.42 12.56
CA LEU A 81 -7.91 3.45 12.85
C LEU A 81 -8.55 4.82 13.15
N SER A 82 -9.59 5.19 12.40
CA SER A 82 -10.36 6.42 12.65
C SER A 82 -10.97 6.44 14.06
N ARG A 83 -11.55 5.33 14.51
CA ARG A 83 -12.07 5.18 15.89
C ARG A 83 -10.98 5.26 16.97
N MET A 84 -9.74 4.92 16.62
CA MET A 84 -8.58 5.05 17.53
C MET A 84 -7.96 6.46 17.56
N GLY A 85 -8.57 7.42 16.84
CA GLY A 85 -8.12 8.82 16.80
C GLY A 85 -7.13 9.13 15.67
N PHE A 86 -7.09 8.35 14.61
CA PHE A 86 -6.23 8.62 13.45
C PHE A 86 -7.05 9.14 12.27
N SER A 87 -6.62 10.25 11.65
CA SER A 87 -7.15 10.68 10.37
C SER A 87 -6.50 9.88 9.25
N VAL A 88 -7.29 9.12 8.49
CA VAL A 88 -6.78 8.20 7.45
C VAL A 88 -7.14 8.71 6.07
N PHE A 89 -6.18 8.73 5.17
CA PHE A 89 -6.36 9.08 3.76
C PHE A 89 -5.80 7.96 2.87
N ALA A 90 -6.55 7.57 1.87
CA ALA A 90 -6.10 6.65 0.85
C ALA A 90 -6.57 7.13 -0.52
N TYR A 91 -5.80 6.89 -1.58
CA TYR A 91 -6.19 7.27 -2.93
C TYR A 91 -5.88 6.14 -3.92
N ASP A 92 -6.59 6.15 -5.04
CA ASP A 92 -6.36 5.21 -6.12
C ASP A 92 -5.06 5.60 -6.84
N GLN A 93 -4.01 4.80 -6.69
CA GLN A 93 -2.75 5.04 -7.36
C GLN A 93 -2.92 4.92 -8.88
N ARG A 94 -2.16 5.69 -9.66
CA ARG A 94 -2.28 5.73 -11.13
C ARG A 94 -2.23 4.36 -11.78
N GLY A 95 -3.17 4.12 -12.68
CA GLY A 95 -3.33 2.84 -13.39
C GLY A 95 -4.19 1.83 -12.63
N PHE A 96 -4.71 2.20 -11.45
CA PHE A 96 -5.55 1.35 -10.61
C PHE A 96 -6.87 2.02 -10.25
N GLY A 97 -7.81 1.24 -9.73
CA GLY A 97 -9.09 1.73 -9.24
C GLY A 97 -9.86 2.54 -10.26
N GLY A 98 -10.36 3.71 -9.86
CA GLY A 98 -11.12 4.65 -10.70
C GLY A 98 -10.26 5.65 -11.49
N THR A 99 -8.95 5.44 -11.59
CA THR A 99 -8.06 6.32 -12.35
C THR A 99 -8.15 6.07 -13.85
N GLU A 100 -7.77 7.07 -14.65
CA GLU A 100 -7.64 6.92 -16.09
C GLU A 100 -6.55 5.90 -16.47
N LYS A 101 -6.73 5.25 -17.63
CA LYS A 101 -5.78 4.29 -18.20
C LYS A 101 -5.44 3.15 -17.23
N ARG A 102 -6.47 2.56 -16.61
CA ARG A 102 -6.37 1.35 -15.78
C ARG A 102 -5.55 0.26 -16.48
N GLY A 103 -4.78 -0.48 -15.68
CA GLY A 103 -3.93 -1.56 -16.16
C GLY A 103 -2.63 -1.12 -16.82
N ARG A 104 -2.36 0.20 -16.97
CA ARG A 104 -1.13 0.73 -17.56
C ARG A 104 -0.18 1.29 -16.53
N TRP A 105 1.11 0.99 -16.67
CA TRP A 105 2.13 1.55 -15.79
C TRP A 105 2.37 3.04 -16.06
N ARG A 106 2.31 3.84 -15.01
CA ARG A 106 2.41 5.31 -15.11
C ARG A 106 3.77 5.87 -14.69
N GLY A 107 4.71 4.98 -14.36
CA GLY A 107 6.08 5.34 -14.00
C GLY A 107 6.26 5.73 -12.53
N LYS A 108 7.24 5.07 -11.89
CA LYS A 108 7.50 5.23 -10.44
C LYS A 108 7.84 6.67 -10.01
N LYS A 109 8.43 7.50 -10.90
CA LYS A 109 8.74 8.91 -10.58
C LYS A 109 7.46 9.72 -10.42
N ARG A 110 6.53 9.64 -11.38
CA ARG A 110 5.25 10.36 -11.30
C ARG A 110 4.41 9.85 -10.15
N MET A 111 4.34 8.53 -9.97
CA MET A 111 3.60 7.94 -8.85
C MET A 111 4.17 8.34 -7.48
N ALA A 112 5.50 8.49 -7.34
CA ALA A 112 6.10 9.02 -6.12
C ALA A 112 5.67 10.46 -5.83
N LYS A 113 5.60 11.29 -6.88
CA LYS A 113 5.08 12.66 -6.76
C LYS A 113 3.61 12.69 -6.37
N ASP A 114 2.78 11.76 -6.89
CA ASP A 114 1.39 11.62 -6.46
C ASP A 114 1.28 11.28 -4.97
N VAL A 115 2.18 10.44 -4.45
CA VAL A 115 2.24 10.15 -3.00
C VAL A 115 2.54 11.42 -2.20
N ALA A 116 3.48 12.24 -2.67
CA ALA A 116 3.81 13.51 -1.99
C ALA A 116 2.63 14.49 -2.02
N GLU A 117 1.93 14.60 -3.14
CA GLU A 117 0.74 15.43 -3.30
C GLU A 117 -0.41 14.94 -2.40
N ALA A 118 -0.63 13.63 -2.33
CA ALA A 118 -1.61 13.01 -1.42
C ALA A 118 -1.25 13.22 0.05
N PHE A 119 0.04 13.13 0.38
CA PHE A 119 0.53 13.40 1.74
C PHE A 119 0.32 14.86 2.15
N ALA A 120 0.58 15.80 1.25
CA ALA A 120 0.30 17.21 1.49
C ALA A 120 -1.21 17.46 1.71
N MET A 121 -2.08 16.88 0.87
CA MET A 121 -3.52 16.98 1.01
C MET A 121 -4.02 16.37 2.33
N LEU A 122 -3.47 15.24 2.76
CA LEU A 122 -3.78 14.66 4.06
C LEU A 122 -3.43 15.65 5.19
N ARG A 123 -2.23 16.23 5.16
CA ARG A 123 -1.78 17.17 6.19
C ARG A 123 -2.65 18.43 6.25
N ASP A 124 -3.09 18.93 5.10
CA ASP A 124 -3.99 20.09 5.04
C ASP A 124 -5.36 19.78 5.64
N ARG A 125 -5.87 18.56 5.43
CA ARG A 125 -7.17 18.14 5.95
C ARG A 125 -7.15 17.76 7.43
N ALA A 126 -6.11 17.06 7.86
CA ALA A 126 -6.01 16.55 9.23
C ALA A 126 -5.45 17.57 10.21
N GLY A 127 -4.71 18.56 9.71
CA GLY A 127 -3.95 19.54 10.51
C GLY A 127 -2.45 19.36 10.36
N ARG A 128 -1.76 20.38 9.88
CA ARG A 128 -0.32 20.35 9.56
C ARG A 128 0.58 20.11 10.77
N ALA A 129 0.11 20.45 11.98
CA ALA A 129 0.85 20.24 13.22
C ALA A 129 0.86 18.77 13.68
N LEU A 130 -0.12 17.99 13.24
CA LEU A 130 -0.21 16.58 13.62
C LEU A 130 0.97 15.76 13.08
N PRO A 131 1.49 14.80 13.85
CA PRO A 131 2.39 13.78 13.33
C PRO A 131 1.75 13.05 12.16
N ALA A 132 2.53 12.75 11.10
CA ALA A 132 2.00 12.14 9.91
C ALA A 132 2.85 10.97 9.44
N PHE A 133 2.20 9.85 9.12
CA PHE A 133 2.84 8.59 8.75
C PHE A 133 2.37 8.11 7.39
N VAL A 134 3.23 7.35 6.70
CA VAL A 134 2.86 6.66 5.46
C VAL A 134 2.87 5.16 5.69
N ILE A 135 1.76 4.51 5.37
CA ILE A 135 1.56 3.07 5.49
C ILE A 135 1.40 2.52 4.07
N GLY A 136 2.25 1.62 3.65
CA GLY A 136 2.15 1.04 2.31
C GLY A 136 2.18 -0.47 2.32
N GLU A 137 1.17 -1.11 1.70
CA GLU A 137 1.11 -2.55 1.53
C GLU A 137 1.63 -2.94 0.14
N SER A 138 2.50 -3.93 0.07
CA SER A 138 3.04 -4.50 -1.18
C SER A 138 3.62 -3.42 -2.11
N MET A 139 3.06 -3.18 -3.28
CA MET A 139 3.43 -2.08 -4.18
C MET A 139 3.42 -0.73 -3.45
N GLY A 140 2.41 -0.49 -2.61
CA GLY A 140 2.29 0.73 -1.80
C GLY A 140 3.49 0.95 -0.88
N GLY A 141 4.02 -0.13 -0.27
CA GLY A 141 5.24 -0.06 0.54
C GLY A 141 6.48 0.33 -0.28
N ALA A 142 6.62 -0.23 -1.48
CA ALA A 142 7.68 0.17 -2.41
C ALA A 142 7.53 1.64 -2.85
N MET A 143 6.29 2.11 -3.06
CA MET A 143 6.01 3.51 -3.40
C MET A 143 6.30 4.45 -2.23
N ALA A 144 6.03 4.06 -0.98
CA ALA A 144 6.40 4.82 0.21
C ALA A 144 7.92 5.08 0.27
N VAL A 145 8.74 4.05 0.00
CA VAL A 145 10.20 4.20 -0.12
C VAL A 145 10.58 5.18 -1.24
N GLN A 146 9.94 5.07 -2.42
CA GLN A 146 10.22 6.00 -3.53
C GLN A 146 9.86 7.44 -3.19
N ALA A 147 8.73 7.67 -2.53
CA ALA A 147 8.28 9.01 -2.15
C ALA A 147 9.18 9.61 -1.06
N ALA A 148 9.55 8.84 -0.04
CA ALA A 148 10.46 9.30 1.01
C ALA A 148 11.81 9.77 0.44
N VAL A 149 12.36 9.04 -0.55
CA VAL A 149 13.68 9.34 -1.11
C VAL A 149 13.65 10.38 -2.22
N ARG A 150 12.60 10.39 -3.06
CA ARG A 150 12.56 11.27 -4.25
C ARG A 150 11.94 12.61 -3.97
N GLU A 151 10.91 12.61 -3.16
CA GLU A 151 10.09 13.80 -2.88
C GLU A 151 10.35 14.36 -1.49
N ASN A 152 11.23 13.70 -0.73
CA ASN A 152 11.61 14.10 0.63
C ASN A 152 10.40 14.45 1.51
N ILE A 153 9.37 13.59 1.46
CA ILE A 153 8.15 13.82 2.24
C ILE A 153 8.46 13.84 3.74
N ALA A 154 7.99 14.88 4.43
CA ALA A 154 8.21 15.06 5.86
C ALA A 154 7.29 14.15 6.70
N ALA A 155 7.45 12.83 6.54
CA ALA A 155 6.74 11.84 7.33
C ALA A 155 7.50 11.53 8.62
N ASP A 156 6.77 11.41 9.73
CA ASP A 156 7.33 11.05 11.05
C ASP A 156 7.68 9.55 11.13
N GLY A 157 7.22 8.77 10.15
CA GLY A 157 7.57 7.36 10.02
C GLY A 157 6.92 6.69 8.82
N LEU A 158 7.53 5.58 8.38
CA LEU A 158 7.00 4.71 7.33
C LEU A 158 6.66 3.34 7.91
N ILE A 159 5.51 2.81 7.54
CA ILE A 159 5.10 1.44 7.85
C ILE A 159 5.00 0.67 6.53
N LEU A 160 5.89 -0.29 6.36
CA LEU A 160 6.02 -1.10 5.15
C LEU A 160 5.44 -2.49 5.41
N VAL A 161 4.23 -2.74 4.90
CA VAL A 161 3.51 -4.01 5.07
C VAL A 161 3.77 -4.89 3.86
N ALA A 162 4.49 -5.99 4.04
CA ALA A 162 4.92 -6.89 2.96
C ALA A 162 5.40 -6.12 1.71
N PRO A 163 6.34 -5.15 1.84
CA PRO A 163 6.65 -4.21 0.78
C PRO A 163 7.17 -4.90 -0.47
N GLY A 164 6.77 -4.40 -1.64
CA GLY A 164 7.24 -4.88 -2.94
C GLY A 164 8.76 -4.74 -3.06
N ALA A 165 9.48 -5.83 -2.78
CA ALA A 165 10.94 -5.88 -2.80
C ALA A 165 11.45 -7.03 -3.69
N LEU A 166 12.39 -6.73 -4.59
CA LEU A 166 13.01 -7.72 -5.47
C LEU A 166 14.53 -7.59 -5.41
N ALA A 167 15.19 -8.53 -4.74
CA ALA A 167 16.64 -8.54 -4.55
C ALA A 167 17.41 -9.47 -5.53
N SER A 168 16.75 -10.51 -6.10
CA SER A 168 17.41 -11.50 -6.96
C SER A 168 17.72 -10.96 -8.36
N THR A 169 18.95 -11.19 -8.83
CA THR A 169 19.44 -10.70 -10.14
C THR A 169 18.97 -11.56 -11.31
N PHE A 170 19.02 -12.87 -11.16
CA PHE A 170 18.74 -13.81 -12.26
C PHE A 170 17.26 -13.80 -12.70
N TRP A 171 16.34 -14.07 -11.79
CA TRP A 171 14.90 -14.04 -12.09
C TRP A 171 14.42 -12.66 -12.58
N ARG A 172 15.07 -11.61 -12.12
CA ARG A 172 14.84 -10.24 -12.56
C ARG A 172 15.17 -10.01 -14.03
N LEU A 173 16.34 -10.47 -14.48
CA LEU A 173 16.75 -10.34 -15.88
C LEU A 173 15.79 -11.13 -16.77
N LEU A 174 15.50 -12.38 -16.41
CA LEU A 174 14.59 -13.24 -17.14
C LEU A 174 13.18 -12.63 -17.23
N MET A 175 12.59 -12.20 -16.11
CA MET A 175 11.25 -11.58 -16.11
C MET A 175 11.24 -10.24 -16.86
N SER A 176 12.31 -9.44 -16.78
CA SER A 176 12.42 -8.19 -17.52
C SER A 176 12.52 -8.42 -19.03
N TRP A 177 13.24 -9.44 -19.45
CA TRP A 177 13.34 -9.84 -20.86
C TRP A 177 12.01 -10.36 -21.39
N LEU A 178 11.38 -11.25 -20.65
CA LEU A 178 10.10 -11.84 -21.00
C LEU A 178 9.01 -10.76 -21.11
N ALA A 179 8.90 -9.89 -20.12
CA ALA A 179 7.94 -8.79 -20.13
C ALA A 179 8.20 -7.80 -21.28
N ARG A 180 9.47 -7.55 -21.65
CA ARG A 180 9.82 -6.71 -22.83
C ARG A 180 9.42 -7.39 -24.13
N ALA A 181 9.71 -8.67 -24.29
CA ALA A 181 9.34 -9.44 -25.48
C ALA A 181 7.80 -9.46 -25.63
N ILE A 182 7.06 -9.79 -24.56
CA ILE A 182 5.60 -9.77 -24.59
C ILE A 182 5.07 -8.36 -24.91
N ASN A 183 5.63 -7.31 -24.30
CA ASN A 183 5.21 -5.93 -24.58
C ASN A 183 5.49 -5.51 -26.03
N TYR A 184 6.51 -6.04 -26.65
CA TYR A 184 6.83 -5.77 -28.06
C TYR A 184 5.89 -6.50 -29.01
N PHE A 185 5.66 -7.80 -28.79
CA PHE A 185 4.85 -8.65 -29.69
C PHE A 185 3.34 -8.62 -29.39
N ALA A 186 2.95 -8.36 -28.15
CA ALA A 186 1.55 -8.38 -27.71
C ALA A 186 1.27 -7.31 -26.65
N PRO A 187 1.42 -6.01 -26.98
CA PRO A 187 1.33 -4.91 -26.00
C PRO A 187 -0.06 -4.78 -25.34
N GLU A 188 -1.09 -5.26 -25.98
CA GLU A 188 -2.47 -5.24 -25.45
C GLU A 188 -2.86 -6.54 -24.72
N SER A 189 -1.94 -7.50 -24.59
CA SER A 189 -2.20 -8.73 -23.85
C SER A 189 -2.36 -8.46 -22.36
N GLU A 190 -3.23 -9.20 -21.70
CA GLU A 190 -3.38 -9.21 -20.25
C GLU A 190 -2.82 -10.52 -19.69
N ILE A 191 -1.90 -10.39 -18.74
CA ILE A 191 -1.40 -11.52 -17.97
C ILE A 191 -2.33 -11.65 -16.77
N VAL A 192 -3.13 -12.70 -16.75
CA VAL A 192 -4.02 -12.97 -15.63
C VAL A 192 -3.17 -13.32 -14.41
N ILE A 193 -3.32 -12.54 -13.35
CA ILE A 193 -2.71 -12.86 -12.07
C ILE A 193 -3.62 -13.86 -11.38
N GLU A 194 -3.12 -15.09 -11.22
CA GLU A 194 -3.77 -16.08 -10.38
C GLU A 194 -3.81 -15.55 -8.96
N ARG A 195 -5.02 -15.37 -8.42
CA ARG A 195 -5.18 -14.66 -7.14
C ARG A 195 -4.82 -15.54 -5.99
N LEU A 196 -4.24 -14.89 -5.00
CA LEU A 196 -4.01 -15.38 -3.65
C LEU A 196 -5.22 -16.17 -3.15
N SER A 197 -4.96 -17.29 -2.52
CA SER A 197 -5.98 -18.07 -1.82
C SER A 197 -6.67 -17.16 -0.79
N GLY A 198 -7.97 -16.92 -0.94
CA GLY A 198 -8.75 -16.13 0.03
C GLY A 198 -8.92 -16.81 1.38
N LYS A 199 -8.24 -17.94 1.61
CA LYS A 199 -8.41 -18.83 2.77
C LYS A 199 -8.11 -18.14 4.11
N ASP A 200 -7.11 -17.26 4.12
CA ASP A 200 -6.63 -16.61 5.34
C ASP A 200 -7.11 -15.16 5.46
N LEU A 201 -7.91 -14.69 4.50
CA LEU A 201 -8.43 -13.34 4.45
C LEU A 201 -9.78 -13.24 5.17
N THR A 202 -10.14 -12.01 5.60
CA THR A 202 -11.50 -11.75 6.08
C THR A 202 -12.53 -12.09 5.00
N PRO A 203 -13.76 -12.50 5.36
CA PRO A 203 -14.81 -12.75 4.38
C PRO A 203 -15.08 -11.54 3.47
N ALA A 204 -15.06 -10.33 4.00
CA ALA A 204 -15.25 -9.11 3.22
C ALA A 204 -14.12 -8.88 2.21
N ALA A 205 -12.87 -9.04 2.62
CA ALA A 205 -11.72 -8.94 1.72
C ALA A 205 -11.74 -10.03 0.63
N ALA A 206 -12.09 -11.27 0.97
CA ALA A 206 -12.20 -12.35 0.00
C ALA A 206 -13.29 -12.09 -1.04
N ILE A 207 -14.47 -11.61 -0.61
CA ILE A 207 -15.59 -11.23 -1.50
C ILE A 207 -15.16 -10.06 -2.39
N ARG A 208 -14.55 -9.02 -1.83
CA ARG A 208 -14.05 -7.87 -2.57
C ARG A 208 -13.06 -8.30 -3.66
N LEU A 209 -12.04 -9.07 -3.31
CA LEU A 209 -11.04 -9.56 -4.26
C LEU A 209 -11.64 -10.40 -5.39
N LEU A 210 -12.73 -11.12 -5.15
CA LEU A 210 -13.35 -11.99 -6.15
C LEU A 210 -14.37 -11.26 -7.04
N PHE A 211 -15.08 -10.25 -6.52
CA PHE A 211 -16.26 -9.70 -7.18
C PHE A 211 -16.20 -8.21 -7.48
N ASP A 212 -15.29 -7.45 -6.82
CA ASP A 212 -15.20 -6.01 -7.03
C ASP A 212 -14.63 -5.70 -8.44
N PRO A 213 -15.39 -4.99 -9.30
CA PRO A 213 -14.95 -4.63 -10.65
C PRO A 213 -13.84 -3.58 -10.65
N MET A 214 -13.62 -2.87 -9.53
CA MET A 214 -12.55 -1.90 -9.39
C MET A 214 -11.17 -2.55 -9.24
N ILE A 215 -11.11 -3.81 -8.91
CA ILE A 215 -9.87 -4.58 -8.79
C ILE A 215 -9.46 -5.12 -10.18
N LEU A 216 -8.20 -4.92 -10.55
CA LEU A 216 -7.65 -5.47 -11.80
C LEU A 216 -7.46 -6.99 -11.67
N ARG A 217 -7.94 -7.73 -12.66
CA ARG A 217 -7.82 -9.21 -12.72
C ARG A 217 -6.67 -9.67 -13.58
N GLY A 218 -6.11 -8.79 -14.34
CA GLY A 218 -4.94 -9.00 -15.17
C GLY A 218 -4.09 -7.76 -15.19
N VAL A 219 -2.81 -7.93 -15.47
CA VAL A 219 -1.87 -6.84 -15.66
C VAL A 219 -1.30 -6.87 -17.06
N ARG A 220 -1.08 -5.70 -17.61
CA ARG A 220 -0.39 -5.57 -18.89
C ARG A 220 1.12 -5.80 -18.70
N PRO A 221 1.84 -6.18 -19.76
CA PRO A 221 3.29 -6.38 -19.69
C PRO A 221 4.06 -5.16 -19.21
N ASP A 222 3.63 -3.93 -19.58
CA ASP A 222 4.24 -2.68 -19.12
C ASP A 222 4.06 -2.47 -17.60
N MET A 223 2.90 -2.85 -17.06
CA MET A 223 2.62 -2.84 -15.61
C MET A 223 3.54 -3.82 -14.88
N LEU A 224 3.61 -5.08 -15.34
CA LEU A 224 4.47 -6.10 -14.73
C LEU A 224 5.93 -5.65 -14.72
N PHE A 225 6.43 -5.13 -15.84
CA PHE A 225 7.78 -4.61 -15.95
C PHE A 225 8.02 -3.41 -15.01
N GLY A 226 7.01 -2.53 -14.90
CA GLY A 226 7.02 -1.41 -13.97
C GLY A 226 7.12 -1.84 -12.51
N LEU A 227 6.34 -2.85 -12.10
CA LEU A 227 6.36 -3.43 -10.75
C LEU A 227 7.70 -4.07 -10.43
N VAL A 228 8.28 -4.83 -11.37
CA VAL A 228 9.63 -5.41 -11.22
C VAL A 228 10.69 -4.31 -11.02
N LYS A 229 10.66 -3.26 -11.83
CA LYS A 229 11.56 -2.11 -11.68
C LYS A 229 11.36 -1.34 -10.39
N LEU A 230 10.11 -1.23 -9.93
CA LEU A 230 9.78 -0.59 -8.67
C LEU A 230 10.35 -1.39 -7.50
N GLY A 231 10.07 -2.70 -7.42
CA GLY A 231 10.54 -3.56 -6.35
C GLY A 231 12.07 -3.60 -6.22
N ARG A 232 12.78 -3.59 -7.36
CA ARG A 232 14.24 -3.44 -7.37
C ARG A 232 14.67 -2.09 -6.82
N SER A 233 14.08 -1.02 -7.35
CA SER A 233 14.45 0.35 -6.98
C SER A 233 14.15 0.64 -5.51
N SER A 234 13.16 -0.01 -4.89
CA SER A 234 12.88 0.15 -3.46
C SER A 234 14.01 -0.43 -2.60
N VAL A 235 14.54 -1.60 -2.96
CA VAL A 235 15.71 -2.20 -2.27
C VAL A 235 16.97 -1.35 -2.46
N GLU A 236 17.24 -0.88 -3.69
CA GLU A 236 18.43 -0.07 -4.00
C GLU A 236 18.41 1.27 -3.25
N ARG A 237 17.24 1.88 -3.09
CA ARG A 237 17.09 3.19 -2.46
C ARG A 237 16.83 3.17 -0.96
N ALA A 238 16.57 2.01 -0.39
CA ALA A 238 16.31 1.89 1.04
C ALA A 238 17.42 2.49 1.90
N SER A 239 18.68 2.49 1.44
CA SER A 239 19.81 3.13 2.14
C SER A 239 19.73 4.65 2.23
N GLN A 240 18.84 5.27 1.47
CA GLN A 240 18.61 6.71 1.51
C GLN A 240 17.41 7.09 2.42
N VAL A 241 16.70 6.09 2.97
CA VAL A 241 15.57 6.32 3.89
C VAL A 241 16.12 6.52 5.29
N THR A 242 16.07 7.76 5.77
CA THR A 242 16.49 8.16 7.12
C THR A 242 15.32 8.23 8.11
N THR A 243 14.10 8.34 7.61
CA THR A 243 12.85 8.29 8.37
C THR A 243 12.73 6.97 9.14
N PRO A 244 12.22 6.94 10.39
CA PRO A 244 11.94 5.71 11.11
C PRO A 244 11.03 4.76 10.32
N VAL A 245 11.36 3.47 10.31
CA VAL A 245 10.64 2.45 9.53
C VAL A 245 10.20 1.28 10.40
N LEU A 246 8.93 0.90 10.32
CA LEU A 246 8.43 -0.40 10.73
C LEU A 246 8.20 -1.26 9.48
N THR A 247 8.91 -2.38 9.36
CA THR A 247 8.67 -3.37 8.31
C THR A 247 7.91 -4.55 8.89
N MET A 248 6.79 -4.91 8.29
CA MET A 248 5.92 -6.01 8.72
C MET A 248 5.76 -7.02 7.60
N MET A 249 5.74 -8.31 7.94
CA MET A 249 5.58 -9.40 6.99
C MET A 249 4.87 -10.59 7.63
N GLY A 250 4.11 -11.35 6.84
CA GLY A 250 3.57 -12.65 7.22
C GLY A 250 4.56 -13.78 6.92
N SER A 251 4.63 -14.81 7.77
CA SER A 251 5.52 -15.96 7.53
C SER A 251 5.02 -16.88 6.41
N HIS A 252 3.72 -16.78 6.05
CA HIS A 252 3.10 -17.50 4.94
C HIS A 252 2.88 -16.60 3.71
N ASP A 253 3.74 -15.59 3.51
CA ASP A 253 3.72 -14.76 2.28
C ASP A 253 4.16 -15.62 1.08
N ASP A 254 3.21 -15.96 0.21
CA ASP A 254 3.41 -16.76 -1.00
C ASP A 254 3.70 -15.90 -2.26
N VAL A 255 3.69 -14.57 -2.12
CA VAL A 255 3.95 -13.61 -3.20
C VAL A 255 5.39 -13.13 -3.19
N LEU A 256 5.90 -12.75 -2.02
CA LEU A 256 7.22 -12.17 -1.85
C LEU A 256 8.08 -13.00 -0.90
N ARG A 257 9.31 -13.28 -1.32
CA ARG A 257 10.26 -14.01 -0.47
C ARG A 257 10.70 -13.12 0.70
N GLN A 258 10.67 -13.67 1.91
CA GLN A 258 11.14 -12.99 3.12
C GLN A 258 12.55 -12.40 2.94
N ALA A 259 13.46 -13.11 2.30
CA ALA A 259 14.82 -12.65 2.04
C ALA A 259 14.87 -11.34 1.24
N CYS A 260 13.92 -11.10 0.32
CA CYS A 260 13.86 -9.85 -0.45
C CYS A 260 13.40 -8.68 0.41
N ILE A 261 12.36 -8.89 1.23
CA ILE A 261 11.86 -7.87 2.16
C ILE A 261 12.90 -7.58 3.24
N TRP A 262 13.57 -8.62 3.74
CA TRP A 262 14.66 -8.48 4.71
C TRP A 262 15.83 -7.68 4.12
N ALA A 263 16.21 -7.92 2.85
CA ALA A 263 17.26 -7.16 2.17
C ALA A 263 16.90 -5.66 2.04
N LEU A 264 15.64 -5.32 1.83
CA LEU A 264 15.16 -3.94 1.86
C LEU A 264 15.31 -3.38 3.29
N HIS A 265 14.77 -4.10 4.29
CA HIS A 265 14.79 -3.69 5.69
C HIS A 265 16.21 -3.42 6.20
N GLN A 266 17.14 -4.31 5.93
CA GLN A 266 18.54 -4.17 6.35
C GLN A 266 19.20 -2.90 5.81
N ARG A 267 18.82 -2.48 4.60
CA ARG A 267 19.39 -1.29 3.93
C ARG A 267 18.85 0.04 4.44
N VAL A 268 17.69 0.08 5.13
CA VAL A 268 17.17 1.33 5.68
C VAL A 268 18.20 1.96 6.60
N ALA A 269 18.52 3.24 6.35
CA ALA A 269 19.53 3.98 7.14
C ALA A 269 18.96 4.49 8.48
N GLY A 270 17.67 4.84 8.51
CA GLY A 270 16.98 5.31 9.71
C GLY A 270 16.76 4.23 10.76
N LYS A 271 16.22 4.63 11.92
CA LYS A 271 15.74 3.67 12.93
C LYS A 271 14.77 2.71 12.31
N LYS A 272 14.92 1.42 12.54
CA LYS A 272 14.09 0.39 11.91
C LYS A 272 13.69 -0.70 12.87
N GLU A 273 12.45 -1.17 12.74
CA GLU A 273 11.89 -2.30 13.48
C GLU A 273 11.32 -3.32 12.52
N TRP A 274 11.49 -4.59 12.85
CA TRP A 274 10.96 -5.73 12.09
C TRP A 274 9.85 -6.40 12.89
N ALA A 275 8.76 -6.79 12.22
CA ALA A 275 7.71 -7.60 12.80
C ALA A 275 7.29 -8.71 11.82
N LEU A 276 7.47 -9.94 12.25
CA LEU A 276 7.01 -11.14 11.54
C LEU A 276 5.72 -11.63 12.20
N PHE A 277 4.68 -11.86 11.39
CA PHE A 277 3.40 -12.40 11.82
C PHE A 277 3.31 -13.87 11.44
N GLU A 278 3.38 -14.74 12.44
CA GLU A 278 3.36 -16.19 12.21
C GLU A 278 2.00 -16.62 11.64
N GLY A 279 2.04 -17.40 10.55
CA GLY A 279 0.86 -17.80 9.78
C GLY A 279 0.23 -16.67 8.95
N GLY A 280 0.78 -15.46 8.98
CA GLY A 280 0.25 -14.32 8.23
C GLY A 280 0.49 -14.45 6.72
N PRO A 281 -0.52 -14.14 5.88
CA PRO A 281 -0.40 -14.13 4.42
C PRO A 281 0.29 -12.86 3.90
N HIS A 282 0.44 -12.73 2.57
CA HIS A 282 0.94 -11.51 1.93
C HIS A 282 0.10 -10.27 2.27
N LEU A 283 -1.22 -10.39 2.21
CA LEU A 283 -2.17 -9.31 2.48
C LEU A 283 -2.50 -9.22 3.97
N LEU A 284 -1.55 -8.76 4.78
CA LEU A 284 -1.68 -8.69 6.23
C LEU A 284 -2.82 -7.79 6.72
N LEU A 285 -3.09 -6.68 6.01
CA LEU A 285 -4.18 -5.75 6.37
C LEU A 285 -5.56 -6.32 6.06
N HIS A 286 -5.62 -7.43 5.32
CA HIS A 286 -6.84 -8.17 4.96
C HIS A 286 -6.93 -9.54 5.65
N TRP A 287 -5.94 -9.90 6.45
CA TRP A 287 -5.88 -11.17 7.16
C TRP A 287 -6.99 -11.27 8.22
N GLN A 288 -7.50 -12.49 8.46
CA GLN A 288 -8.50 -12.72 9.50
C GLN A 288 -8.04 -12.22 10.89
N LYS A 289 -6.72 -12.18 11.13
CA LYS A 289 -6.11 -11.66 12.36
C LYS A 289 -5.50 -10.26 12.17
N HIS A 290 -6.03 -9.44 11.23
CA HIS A 290 -5.49 -8.11 10.95
C HIS A 290 -5.52 -7.16 12.16
N ASP A 291 -6.35 -7.43 13.17
CA ASP A 291 -6.34 -6.65 14.41
C ASP A 291 -4.98 -6.73 15.13
N LEU A 292 -4.28 -7.88 15.09
CA LEU A 292 -2.91 -8.00 15.62
C LEU A 292 -1.93 -7.10 14.85
N VAL A 293 -2.15 -6.98 13.54
CA VAL A 293 -1.33 -6.12 12.67
C VAL A 293 -1.58 -4.65 12.99
N LEU A 294 -2.84 -4.25 13.12
CA LEU A 294 -3.23 -2.88 13.50
C LEU A 294 -2.70 -2.51 14.88
N ASP A 295 -2.82 -3.39 15.86
CA ASP A 295 -2.27 -3.18 17.21
C ASP A 295 -0.75 -2.94 17.19
N ARG A 296 -0.02 -3.72 16.37
CA ARG A 296 1.42 -3.54 16.24
C ARG A 296 1.79 -2.20 15.59
N MET A 297 1.00 -1.80 14.57
CA MET A 297 1.14 -0.51 13.91
C MET A 297 0.87 0.64 14.88
N VAL A 298 -0.27 0.61 15.56
CA VAL A 298 -0.70 1.67 16.48
C VAL A 298 0.31 1.86 17.61
N ARG A 299 0.74 0.77 18.26
CA ARG A 299 1.78 0.86 19.30
C ARG A 299 3.09 1.46 18.78
N TRP A 300 3.46 1.16 17.54
CA TRP A 300 4.67 1.76 16.97
C TRP A 300 4.47 3.26 16.69
N ILE A 301 3.35 3.64 16.10
CA ILE A 301 2.99 5.05 15.83
C ILE A 301 3.01 5.85 17.13
N GLU A 302 2.35 5.36 18.19
CA GLU A 302 2.28 6.03 19.49
C GLU A 302 3.69 6.24 20.11
N ARG A 303 4.60 5.28 19.94
CA ARG A 303 6.01 5.45 20.37
C ARG A 303 6.72 6.54 19.57
N GLN A 304 6.48 6.64 18.24
CA GLN A 304 7.07 7.71 17.43
C GLN A 304 6.52 9.08 17.82
N ILE A 305 5.21 9.18 18.09
CA ILE A 305 4.58 10.43 18.59
C ILE A 305 5.21 10.86 19.91
N ALA A 306 5.35 9.95 20.85
CA ALA A 306 5.98 10.23 22.16
C ALA A 306 7.46 10.63 22.03
N ALA A 307 8.18 10.03 21.08
CA ALA A 307 9.58 10.41 20.81
C ALA A 307 9.69 11.82 20.22
N ARG A 308 8.81 12.17 19.27
CA ARG A 308 8.74 13.52 18.69
C ARG A 308 8.46 14.58 19.74
N ALA A 309 7.48 14.35 20.61
CA ALA A 309 7.12 15.27 21.68
C ALA A 309 8.30 15.58 22.65
N LYS A 310 9.25 14.66 22.78
CA LYS A 310 10.47 14.86 23.60
C LYS A 310 11.55 15.67 22.87
N THR A 311 11.60 15.64 21.55
CA THR A 311 12.64 16.31 20.75
C THR A 311 12.29 17.76 20.39
N GLU A 312 11.02 18.07 20.13
CA GLU A 312 10.56 19.43 19.77
C GLU A 312 10.91 20.52 20.78
N PRO A 313 10.82 20.34 22.13
CA PRO A 313 11.24 21.34 23.09
C PRO A 313 12.74 21.63 23.06
N ALA A 314 13.56 20.60 22.83
CA ALA A 314 15.01 20.73 22.79
C ALA A 314 15.49 21.47 21.52
N GLU A 315 14.83 21.30 20.39
CA GLU A 315 15.14 22.02 19.15
C GLU A 315 14.70 23.48 19.22
N ARG A 316 13.54 23.79 19.81
CA ARG A 316 13.09 25.17 20.04
C ARG A 316 14.04 25.92 20.98
N ALA A 317 14.54 25.28 22.03
CA ALA A 317 15.49 25.87 22.94
C ALA A 317 16.85 26.17 22.26
N ARG A 318 17.29 25.36 21.31
CA ARG A 318 18.52 25.59 20.54
C ARG A 318 18.38 26.69 19.50
N SER A 319 17.21 26.83 18.85
CA SER A 319 16.95 27.87 17.84
C SER A 319 16.76 29.28 18.45
N VAL A 320 16.46 29.39 19.74
CA VAL A 320 16.37 30.70 20.46
C VAL A 320 17.75 31.17 20.90
N ASN A 321 18.74 30.25 21.01
CA ASN A 321 20.10 30.57 21.49
C ASN A 321 21.14 30.64 20.34
N ALA A 322 20.72 30.55 19.08
CA ALA A 322 21.54 30.72 17.88
C ALA A 322 21.13 31.98 17.10
#